data_8c2d06ffcb5af5bdd521cab6ac741377
#
_entry.id   8c2d06ffcb5af5bdd521cab6ac741377
#
_cell.length_a   1.000
_cell.length_b   1.000
_cell.length_c   1.000
_cell.angle_alpha   90.00
_cell.angle_beta   90.00
_cell.angle_gamma   90.00
#
_symmetry.space_group_name_H-M   'P 1'
#
loop_
_entity.id
_entity.type
_entity.pdbx_description
1 polymer ?
#
loop_
_entity_poly.entity_id
_entity_poly.type
_entity_poly.pdbx_seq_one_letter_code
_entity_poly.pdbx_strand_id
1 'polypeptide(L)'
;MVIQKKADEPLIVVSPIEDTPAYLAGIRAKDKIIAIDGESTYKLTSEQSVKKLKGEPGTSVKLTVYREEAKETKDVELKRSIIQLKYVKSKMIGKDIGYLRLTQFGEDVYKDVRKDLEGLIKKGAKGIILDLRSNPGGSLGQAVKISSMFIPEGKIVSTKGKTGDEEIAYREGKYFGDFPLIVLINEGSASASEIVSGAIKDYKRGILIGEKSFGKGSVQTLLPLPDGDGIKLTIAKYYTPSGVSIHGKGIEPDILVEEKDDFLFFNGFVTNINEDETKENRNEIIKEVKGEEEAKKIISKGDIQLDKAVEEMNKLLEKK
;
A
#
# COMPACT_ATOMS: atom_id res chain seq x y z
N MET A 1 -2.85 6.39 -8.81
CA MET A 1 -1.57 6.42 -8.12
C MET A 1 -1.53 7.55 -7.10
N VAL A 2 -0.83 7.35 -6.00
CA VAL A 2 -0.51 8.39 -5.02
C VAL A 2 0.88 8.93 -5.35
N ILE A 3 0.99 10.25 -5.36
CA ILE A 3 2.20 10.95 -5.80
C ILE A 3 2.67 11.93 -4.74
N GLN A 4 3.97 12.18 -4.73
CA GLN A 4 4.62 13.21 -3.91
C GLN A 4 5.43 14.15 -4.80
N LYS A 5 5.32 15.45 -4.57
CA LYS A 5 6.05 16.49 -5.27
C LYS A 5 6.78 17.37 -4.27
N LYS A 6 8.07 17.54 -4.49
CA LYS A 6 8.88 18.55 -3.81
C LYS A 6 9.31 19.60 -4.83
N ALA A 7 9.65 20.79 -4.36
CA ALA A 7 10.14 21.86 -5.22
C ALA A 7 11.42 21.38 -5.94
N ASP A 8 11.51 21.70 -7.22
CA ASP A 8 12.66 21.40 -8.09
C ASP A 8 13.08 19.92 -8.19
N GLU A 9 12.20 18.99 -7.70
CA GLU A 9 12.37 17.55 -7.88
C GLU A 9 11.32 17.02 -8.89
N PRO A 10 11.54 15.83 -9.51
CA PRO A 10 10.51 15.19 -10.31
C PRO A 10 9.32 14.75 -9.44
N LEU A 11 8.21 14.40 -10.08
CA LEU A 11 7.06 13.84 -9.41
C LEU A 11 7.35 12.38 -9.02
N ILE A 12 7.30 12.05 -7.73
CA ILE A 12 7.60 10.71 -7.21
C ILE A 12 6.30 9.94 -6.99
N VAL A 13 6.24 8.70 -7.47
CA VAL A 13 5.16 7.76 -7.17
C VAL A 13 5.38 7.20 -5.76
N VAL A 14 4.48 7.49 -4.84
CA VAL A 14 4.46 6.89 -3.49
C VAL A 14 3.94 5.46 -3.59
N SER A 15 2.80 5.29 -4.28
CA SER A 15 2.22 3.99 -4.56
C SER A 15 1.31 4.06 -5.79
N PRO A 16 1.39 3.14 -6.73
CA PRO A 16 0.32 2.92 -7.68
C PRO A 16 -0.92 2.40 -6.94
N ILE A 17 -2.11 2.83 -7.35
CA ILE A 17 -3.36 2.30 -6.79
C ILE A 17 -3.73 1.05 -7.59
N GLU A 18 -3.98 -0.03 -6.90
CA GLU A 18 -4.31 -1.34 -7.47
C GLU A 18 -5.52 -1.25 -8.43
N ASP A 19 -5.52 -2.06 -9.47
CA ASP A 19 -6.56 -2.12 -10.51
C ASP A 19 -6.77 -0.81 -11.30
N THR A 20 -5.80 0.12 -11.25
CA THR A 20 -5.84 1.36 -12.02
C THR A 20 -4.95 1.29 -13.27
N PRO A 21 -5.18 2.16 -14.29
CA PRO A 21 -4.33 2.18 -15.48
C PRO A 21 -2.84 2.31 -15.18
N ALA A 22 -2.46 3.12 -14.20
CA ALA A 22 -1.06 3.29 -13.79
C ALA A 22 -0.48 1.98 -13.22
N TYR A 23 -1.25 1.28 -12.38
CA TYR A 23 -0.88 0.00 -11.82
C TYR A 23 -0.72 -1.06 -12.92
N LEU A 24 -1.70 -1.19 -13.81
CA LEU A 24 -1.69 -2.16 -14.92
C LEU A 24 -0.57 -1.89 -15.93
N ALA A 25 -0.16 -0.64 -16.10
CA ALA A 25 0.96 -0.26 -16.95
C ALA A 25 2.35 -0.45 -16.31
N GLY A 26 2.44 -1.02 -15.10
CA GLY A 26 3.69 -1.34 -14.45
C GLY A 26 4.41 -0.15 -13.80
N ILE A 27 3.68 0.90 -13.44
CA ILE A 27 4.20 1.99 -12.59
C ILE A 27 4.40 1.47 -11.17
N ARG A 28 5.54 1.76 -10.55
CA ARG A 28 5.95 1.28 -9.22
C ARG A 28 6.10 2.41 -8.21
N ALA A 29 6.13 2.03 -6.93
CA ALA A 29 6.61 2.93 -5.87
C ALA A 29 8.04 3.39 -6.17
N LYS A 30 8.37 4.63 -5.79
CA LYS A 30 9.64 5.31 -6.04
C LYS A 30 9.95 5.64 -7.50
N ASP A 31 9.13 5.23 -8.48
CA ASP A 31 9.27 5.72 -9.84
C ASP A 31 9.22 7.25 -9.88
N LYS A 32 10.08 7.85 -10.67
CA LYS A 32 10.15 9.30 -10.89
C LYS A 32 9.50 9.63 -12.23
N ILE A 33 8.32 10.25 -12.20
CA ILE A 33 7.70 10.77 -13.43
C ILE A 33 8.40 12.08 -13.77
N ILE A 34 9.27 12.05 -14.76
CA ILE A 34 10.10 13.20 -15.16
C ILE A 34 9.44 14.09 -16.21
N ALA A 35 8.45 13.55 -16.99
CA ALA A 35 7.63 14.34 -17.89
C ALA A 35 6.20 13.78 -17.99
N ILE A 36 5.23 14.65 -18.31
CA ILE A 36 3.83 14.35 -18.63
C ILE A 36 3.52 15.00 -19.97
N ASP A 37 3.10 14.22 -20.98
CA ASP A 37 2.86 14.66 -22.35
C ASP A 37 4.03 15.50 -22.91
N GLY A 38 5.28 15.08 -22.61
CA GLY A 38 6.51 15.74 -23.02
C GLY A 38 6.91 16.97 -22.19
N GLU A 39 6.07 17.44 -21.27
CA GLU A 39 6.39 18.57 -20.39
C GLU A 39 7.07 18.10 -19.10
N SER A 40 8.22 18.69 -18.78
CA SER A 40 9.00 18.34 -17.58
C SER A 40 8.22 18.61 -16.29
N THR A 41 8.25 17.63 -15.36
CA THR A 41 7.58 17.74 -14.06
C THR A 41 8.38 18.53 -13.03
N TYR A 42 9.67 18.80 -13.26
CA TYR A 42 10.54 19.48 -12.28
C TYR A 42 10.03 20.86 -11.86
N LYS A 43 9.48 21.62 -12.81
CA LYS A 43 8.96 22.99 -12.57
C LYS A 43 7.45 23.03 -12.29
N LEU A 44 6.74 21.91 -12.40
CA LEU A 44 5.31 21.86 -12.13
C LEU A 44 5.04 21.82 -10.62
N THR A 45 3.96 22.46 -10.20
CA THR A 45 3.41 22.26 -8.86
C THR A 45 2.73 20.88 -8.75
N SER A 46 2.43 20.44 -7.54
CA SER A 46 1.65 19.22 -7.29
C SER A 46 0.29 19.29 -7.99
N GLU A 47 -0.39 20.42 -7.89
CA GLU A 47 -1.70 20.66 -8.49
C GLU A 47 -1.65 20.63 -10.02
N GLN A 48 -0.68 21.32 -10.62
CA GLN A 48 -0.48 21.31 -12.08
C GLN A 48 -0.22 19.89 -12.58
N SER A 49 0.60 19.11 -11.86
CA SER A 49 0.88 17.72 -12.19
C SER A 49 -0.38 16.86 -12.12
N VAL A 50 -1.18 17.01 -11.06
CA VAL A 50 -2.47 16.29 -10.91
C VAL A 50 -3.46 16.67 -12.02
N LYS A 51 -3.55 17.96 -12.38
CA LYS A 51 -4.42 18.44 -13.47
C LYS A 51 -4.06 17.80 -14.81
N LYS A 52 -2.75 17.66 -15.10
CA LYS A 52 -2.28 17.01 -16.34
C LYS A 52 -2.52 15.49 -16.34
N LEU A 53 -2.36 14.84 -15.19
CA LEU A 53 -2.62 13.41 -15.06
C LEU A 53 -4.12 13.07 -15.18
N LYS A 54 -5.01 13.92 -14.64
CA LYS A 54 -6.45 13.77 -14.76
C LYS A 54 -6.92 14.21 -16.16
N GLY A 55 -8.11 13.75 -16.55
CA GLY A 55 -8.78 14.12 -17.80
C GLY A 55 -10.00 13.24 -18.05
N GLU A 56 -10.63 13.45 -19.20
CA GLU A 56 -11.82 12.71 -19.61
C GLU A 56 -11.53 11.21 -19.76
N PRO A 57 -12.43 10.33 -19.26
CA PRO A 57 -12.28 8.89 -19.43
C PRO A 57 -12.15 8.51 -20.91
N GLY A 58 -11.25 7.57 -21.21
CA GLY A 58 -10.96 7.13 -22.57
C GLY A 58 -9.86 7.92 -23.30
N THR A 59 -9.45 9.08 -22.78
CA THR A 59 -8.29 9.82 -23.32
C THR A 59 -6.98 9.24 -22.80
N SER A 60 -5.88 9.45 -23.53
CA SER A 60 -4.54 9.00 -23.13
C SER A 60 -3.73 10.12 -22.45
N VAL A 61 -2.77 9.73 -21.65
CA VAL A 61 -1.70 10.57 -21.12
C VAL A 61 -0.37 9.81 -21.23
N LYS A 62 0.66 10.47 -21.75
CA LYS A 62 1.99 9.88 -21.89
C LYS A 62 2.87 10.33 -20.73
N LEU A 63 3.44 9.37 -19.99
CA LEU A 63 4.36 9.61 -18.89
C LEU A 63 5.77 9.17 -19.28
N THR A 64 6.77 10.02 -19.05
CA THR A 64 8.16 9.59 -19.08
C THR A 64 8.59 9.28 -17.66
N VAL A 65 8.89 8.01 -17.39
CA VAL A 65 9.17 7.47 -16.06
C VAL A 65 10.62 7.04 -15.97
N TYR A 66 11.35 7.56 -14.99
CA TYR A 66 12.69 7.10 -14.63
C TYR A 66 12.64 6.20 -13.42
N ARG A 67 13.16 4.98 -13.54
CA ARG A 67 13.29 3.98 -12.47
C ARG A 67 14.75 3.88 -12.04
N GLU A 68 15.04 4.30 -10.81
CA GLU A 68 16.40 4.42 -10.30
C GLU A 68 17.09 3.07 -10.17
N GLU A 69 16.41 2.05 -9.69
CA GLU A 69 16.95 0.69 -9.52
C GLU A 69 17.41 0.06 -10.84
N ALA A 70 16.63 0.25 -11.89
CA ALA A 70 16.95 -0.24 -13.23
C ALA A 70 17.86 0.72 -14.02
N LYS A 71 18.06 1.96 -13.54
CA LYS A 71 18.71 3.07 -14.26
C LYS A 71 18.12 3.28 -15.65
N GLU A 72 16.81 3.09 -15.76
CA GLU A 72 16.10 3.06 -17.04
C GLU A 72 15.04 4.17 -17.09
N THR A 73 14.90 4.77 -18.29
CA THR A 73 13.82 5.70 -18.61
C THR A 73 12.89 5.05 -19.63
N LYS A 74 11.59 5.02 -19.33
CA LYS A 74 10.55 4.48 -20.22
C LYS A 74 9.43 5.47 -20.42
N ASP A 75 8.90 5.48 -21.64
CA ASP A 75 7.62 6.13 -21.93
C ASP A 75 6.49 5.14 -21.67
N VAL A 76 5.49 5.57 -20.89
CA VAL A 76 4.34 4.77 -20.52
C VAL A 76 3.09 5.54 -20.92
N GLU A 77 2.29 5.00 -21.82
CA GLU A 77 1.00 5.57 -22.18
C GLU A 77 -0.11 4.98 -21.29
N LEU A 78 -0.88 5.86 -20.65
CA LEU A 78 -1.99 5.47 -19.78
C LEU A 78 -3.31 5.93 -20.38
N LYS A 79 -4.28 5.02 -20.54
CA LYS A 79 -5.65 5.36 -20.88
C LYS A 79 -6.43 5.74 -19.63
N ARG A 80 -6.95 6.97 -19.56
CA ARG A 80 -7.73 7.44 -18.41
C ARG A 80 -9.05 6.66 -18.32
N SER A 81 -9.46 6.32 -17.11
CA SER A 81 -10.72 5.60 -16.85
C SER A 81 -11.37 6.07 -15.55
N ILE A 82 -12.66 5.77 -15.40
CA ILE A 82 -13.34 5.94 -14.11
C ILE A 82 -12.83 4.86 -13.15
N ILE A 83 -12.27 5.30 -12.03
CA ILE A 83 -11.67 4.39 -11.04
C ILE A 83 -12.70 4.11 -9.93
N GLN A 84 -13.14 2.86 -9.82
CA GLN A 84 -13.93 2.37 -8.68
C GLN A 84 -13.00 1.63 -7.72
N LEU A 85 -12.75 2.22 -6.57
CA LEU A 85 -11.82 1.66 -5.59
C LEU A 85 -12.55 0.77 -4.59
N LYS A 86 -12.15 -0.49 -4.50
CA LYS A 86 -12.46 -1.36 -3.37
C LYS A 86 -11.23 -1.42 -2.47
N TYR A 87 -11.34 -0.86 -1.27
CA TYR A 87 -10.21 -0.77 -0.36
C TYR A 87 -9.93 -2.06 0.40
N VAL A 88 -10.91 -2.95 0.53
CA VAL A 88 -10.77 -4.21 1.28
C VAL A 88 -11.14 -5.38 0.37
N LYS A 89 -10.30 -6.40 0.37
CA LYS A 89 -10.51 -7.67 -0.33
C LYS A 89 -10.14 -8.80 0.64
N SER A 90 -10.95 -9.86 0.68
CA SER A 90 -10.68 -11.00 1.57
C SER A 90 -11.02 -12.33 0.94
N LYS A 91 -10.23 -13.35 1.28
CA LYS A 91 -10.47 -14.74 0.87
C LYS A 91 -9.88 -15.73 1.86
N MET A 92 -10.37 -16.97 1.84
CA MET A 92 -9.67 -18.07 2.48
C MET A 92 -8.55 -18.58 1.58
N ILE A 93 -7.40 -18.90 2.16
CA ILE A 93 -6.33 -19.69 1.54
C ILE A 93 -6.33 -21.05 2.22
N GLY A 94 -6.68 -22.09 1.47
CA GLY A 94 -6.96 -23.38 2.06
C GLY A 94 -8.13 -23.33 3.05
N LYS A 95 -8.02 -24.09 4.16
CA LYS A 95 -9.09 -24.20 5.17
C LYS A 95 -8.88 -23.30 6.39
N ASP A 96 -7.63 -22.95 6.70
CA ASP A 96 -7.22 -22.41 7.98
C ASP A 96 -6.66 -20.98 7.92
N ILE A 97 -6.34 -20.45 6.74
CA ILE A 97 -5.70 -19.13 6.60
C ILE A 97 -6.69 -18.13 5.99
N GLY A 98 -6.95 -17.06 6.72
CA GLY A 98 -7.66 -15.89 6.22
C GLY A 98 -6.69 -14.89 5.60
N TYR A 99 -6.91 -14.53 4.33
CA TYR A 99 -6.19 -13.47 3.65
C TYR A 99 -7.05 -12.21 3.61
N LEU A 100 -6.49 -11.09 4.05
CA LEU A 100 -7.16 -9.80 4.13
C LEU A 100 -6.25 -8.74 3.52
N ARG A 101 -6.62 -8.20 2.37
CA ARG A 101 -5.88 -7.13 1.70
C ARG A 101 -6.56 -5.80 1.95
N LEU A 102 -5.75 -4.81 2.33
CA LEU A 102 -6.16 -3.42 2.49
C LEU A 102 -5.33 -2.56 1.54
N THR A 103 -5.98 -1.95 0.54
CA THR A 103 -5.29 -1.16 -0.50
C THR A 103 -5.15 0.32 -0.15
N GLN A 104 -6.00 0.84 0.74
CA GLN A 104 -5.92 2.23 1.22
C GLN A 104 -6.73 2.42 2.51
N PHE A 105 -6.28 3.34 3.37
CA PHE A 105 -6.99 3.73 4.59
C PHE A 105 -7.97 4.88 4.29
N GLY A 106 -9.01 4.57 3.47
CA GLY A 106 -10.11 5.48 3.17
C GLY A 106 -11.01 5.74 4.36
N GLU A 107 -12.00 6.63 4.19
CA GLU A 107 -13.03 6.86 5.20
C GLU A 107 -13.84 5.58 5.45
N ASP A 108 -14.14 5.31 6.72
CA ASP A 108 -14.94 4.15 7.17
C ASP A 108 -14.38 2.76 6.83
N VAL A 109 -13.18 2.65 6.27
CA VAL A 109 -12.58 1.37 5.86
C VAL A 109 -12.46 0.37 7.02
N TYR A 110 -12.39 0.84 8.27
CA TYR A 110 -12.44 -0.01 9.47
C TYR A 110 -13.67 -0.91 9.49
N LYS A 111 -14.85 -0.41 9.07
CA LYS A 111 -16.08 -1.20 9.05
C LYS A 111 -15.97 -2.38 8.08
N ASP A 112 -15.38 -2.14 6.91
CA ASP A 112 -15.19 -3.17 5.88
C ASP A 112 -14.14 -4.19 6.32
N VAL A 113 -12.98 -3.73 6.83
CA VAL A 113 -11.94 -4.60 7.40
C VAL A 113 -12.50 -5.47 8.53
N ARG A 114 -13.28 -4.88 9.44
CA ARG A 114 -13.93 -5.60 10.53
C ARG A 114 -14.90 -6.67 10.02
N LYS A 115 -15.78 -6.30 9.10
CA LYS A 115 -16.76 -7.21 8.49
C LYS A 115 -16.06 -8.41 7.82
N ASP A 116 -15.03 -8.14 7.06
CA ASP A 116 -14.28 -9.15 6.32
C ASP A 116 -13.48 -10.06 7.27
N LEU A 117 -12.83 -9.49 8.29
CA LEU A 117 -12.15 -10.26 9.34
C LEU A 117 -13.11 -11.17 10.11
N GLU A 118 -14.29 -10.66 10.52
CA GLU A 118 -15.33 -11.47 11.16
C GLU A 118 -15.82 -12.58 10.22
N GLY A 119 -15.94 -12.28 8.93
CA GLY A 119 -16.30 -13.25 7.89
C GLY A 119 -15.28 -14.38 7.74
N LEU A 120 -13.98 -14.05 7.73
CA LEU A 120 -12.88 -15.02 7.66
C LEU A 120 -12.87 -15.92 8.90
N ILE A 121 -13.00 -15.34 10.11
CA ILE A 121 -13.06 -16.10 11.37
C ILE A 121 -14.27 -17.06 11.37
N LYS A 122 -15.44 -16.61 10.93
CA LYS A 122 -16.63 -17.46 10.80
C LYS A 122 -16.45 -18.61 9.80
N LYS A 123 -15.63 -18.42 8.77
CA LYS A 123 -15.28 -19.47 7.79
C LYS A 123 -14.21 -20.44 8.30
N GLY A 124 -13.73 -20.27 9.53
CA GLY A 124 -12.77 -21.17 10.15
C GLY A 124 -11.31 -20.74 10.03
N ALA A 125 -11.02 -19.49 9.66
CA ALA A 125 -9.65 -19.00 9.66
C ALA A 125 -9.03 -19.09 11.06
N LYS A 126 -7.91 -19.78 11.18
CA LYS A 126 -7.12 -19.94 12.41
C LYS A 126 -5.94 -18.98 12.48
N GLY A 127 -5.49 -18.45 11.33
CA GLY A 127 -4.46 -17.44 11.19
C GLY A 127 -4.84 -16.42 10.13
N ILE A 128 -4.29 -15.20 10.22
CA ILE A 128 -4.58 -14.09 9.31
C ILE A 128 -3.31 -13.58 8.64
N ILE A 129 -3.35 -13.44 7.32
CA ILE A 129 -2.36 -12.68 6.54
C ILE A 129 -3.00 -11.34 6.19
N LEU A 130 -2.48 -10.24 6.76
CA LEU A 130 -2.87 -8.87 6.45
C LEU A 130 -1.91 -8.33 5.39
N ASP A 131 -2.41 -8.05 4.20
CA ASP A 131 -1.60 -7.52 3.10
C ASP A 131 -1.76 -6.01 2.98
N LEU A 132 -0.67 -5.28 3.27
CA LEU A 132 -0.53 -3.83 3.17
C LEU A 132 0.42 -3.41 2.04
N ARG A 133 0.85 -4.32 1.19
CA ARG A 133 1.75 -4.01 0.06
C ARG A 133 1.09 -2.99 -0.87
N SER A 134 1.88 -2.04 -1.35
CA SER A 134 1.43 -0.95 -2.24
C SER A 134 0.27 -0.12 -1.68
N ASN A 135 0.09 -0.10 -0.35
CA ASN A 135 -0.91 0.72 0.34
C ASN A 135 -0.28 2.04 0.79
N PRO A 136 -0.63 3.18 0.16
CA PRO A 136 -0.01 4.49 0.44
C PRO A 136 -0.42 5.08 1.79
N GLY A 137 -1.27 4.40 2.54
CA GLY A 137 -1.83 4.89 3.78
C GLY A 137 -3.19 5.56 3.62
N GLY A 138 -3.41 6.62 4.38
CA GLY A 138 -4.66 7.39 4.44
C GLY A 138 -4.93 7.89 5.85
N SER A 139 -6.15 7.68 6.34
CA SER A 139 -6.62 8.19 7.62
C SER A 139 -5.88 7.59 8.82
N LEU A 140 -5.30 8.45 9.68
CA LEU A 140 -4.67 8.07 10.94
C LEU A 140 -5.67 7.35 11.86
N GLY A 141 -6.89 7.88 12.01
CA GLY A 141 -7.91 7.27 12.85
C GLY A 141 -8.29 5.86 12.40
N GLN A 142 -8.32 5.61 11.08
CA GLN A 142 -8.56 4.27 10.55
C GLN A 142 -7.38 3.33 10.85
N ALA A 143 -6.14 3.81 10.77
CA ALA A 143 -4.95 3.03 11.13
C ALA A 143 -4.97 2.62 12.61
N VAL A 144 -5.32 3.56 13.51
CA VAL A 144 -5.46 3.28 14.95
C VAL A 144 -6.52 2.19 15.20
N LYS A 145 -7.72 2.36 14.63
CA LYS A 145 -8.81 1.38 14.77
C LYS A 145 -8.46 -0.01 14.23
N ILE A 146 -7.80 -0.06 13.07
CA ILE A 146 -7.38 -1.33 12.45
C ILE A 146 -6.26 -1.99 13.24
N SER A 147 -5.24 -1.23 13.69
CA SER A 147 -4.21 -1.76 14.60
C SER A 147 -4.81 -2.34 15.87
N SER A 148 -5.84 -1.68 16.41
CA SER A 148 -6.53 -2.08 17.64
C SER A 148 -7.30 -3.39 17.52
N MET A 149 -7.57 -3.86 16.30
CA MET A 149 -8.14 -5.19 16.08
C MET A 149 -7.15 -6.31 16.46
N PHE A 150 -5.85 -6.03 16.35
CA PHE A 150 -4.78 -7.00 16.52
C PHE A 150 -3.96 -6.78 17.80
N ILE A 151 -4.01 -5.58 18.40
CA ILE A 151 -3.24 -5.21 19.59
C ILE A 151 -4.22 -5.11 20.78
N PRO A 152 -4.00 -5.90 21.89
CA PRO A 152 -4.96 -5.95 22.99
C PRO A 152 -4.99 -4.67 23.83
N GLU A 153 -3.84 -4.01 24.01
CA GLU A 153 -3.71 -2.82 24.87
C GLU A 153 -2.52 -1.95 24.45
N GLY A 154 -2.49 -0.72 24.95
CA GLY A 154 -1.33 0.17 24.83
C GLY A 154 -1.45 1.22 23.73
N LYS A 155 -0.33 1.88 23.48
CA LYS A 155 -0.15 2.94 22.51
C LYS A 155 -0.02 2.35 21.10
N ILE A 156 -0.71 2.92 20.12
CA ILE A 156 -0.57 2.51 18.72
C ILE A 156 0.46 3.37 17.98
N VAL A 157 0.42 4.67 18.20
CA VAL A 157 1.29 5.63 17.54
C VAL A 157 1.37 6.89 18.38
N SER A 158 2.47 7.64 18.31
CA SER A 158 2.51 9.01 18.78
C SER A 158 2.98 9.97 17.69
N THR A 159 2.60 11.23 17.83
CA THR A 159 3.05 12.33 16.98
C THR A 159 3.81 13.32 17.82
N LYS A 160 4.93 13.83 17.30
CA LYS A 160 5.70 14.88 17.98
C LYS A 160 5.91 16.05 17.02
N GLY A 161 5.46 17.23 17.48
CA GLY A 161 5.66 18.51 16.81
C GLY A 161 7.05 19.10 17.05
N LYS A 162 7.30 20.26 16.42
CA LYS A 162 8.56 21.01 16.61
C LYS A 162 8.73 21.53 18.05
N THR A 163 7.64 21.83 18.73
CA THR A 163 7.60 22.34 20.13
C THR A 163 7.85 21.24 21.15
N GLY A 164 7.92 19.97 20.71
CA GLY A 164 8.13 18.83 21.60
C GLY A 164 6.83 18.25 22.17
N ASP A 165 5.68 18.86 21.87
CA ASP A 165 4.37 18.33 22.26
C ASP A 165 4.15 16.97 21.62
N GLU A 166 3.79 15.97 22.44
CA GLU A 166 3.52 14.62 22.01
C GLU A 166 2.03 14.32 22.18
N GLU A 167 1.38 13.95 21.08
CA GLU A 167 0.04 13.39 21.09
C GLU A 167 0.13 11.87 20.91
N ILE A 168 -0.56 11.13 21.76
CA ILE A 168 -0.53 9.66 21.77
C ILE A 168 -1.90 9.12 21.42
N ALA A 169 -1.97 8.29 20.39
CA ALA A 169 -3.15 7.51 20.08
C ALA A 169 -3.03 6.11 20.70
N TYR A 170 -3.94 5.81 21.60
CA TYR A 170 -4.07 4.50 22.23
C TYR A 170 -5.00 3.59 21.44
N ARG A 171 -4.90 2.30 21.71
CA ARG A 171 -5.82 1.32 21.13
C ARG A 171 -7.27 1.63 21.53
N GLU A 172 -8.19 1.38 20.61
CA GLU A 172 -9.62 1.58 20.78
C GLU A 172 -10.45 0.49 20.07
N GLY A 173 -11.67 0.26 20.52
CA GLY A 173 -12.60 -0.67 19.84
C GLY A 173 -12.33 -2.14 20.16
N LYS A 174 -12.78 -3.04 19.25
CA LYS A 174 -12.78 -4.49 19.47
C LYS A 174 -11.41 -5.11 19.18
N TYR A 175 -10.93 -5.94 20.09
CA TYR A 175 -9.82 -6.87 19.88
C TYR A 175 -10.34 -8.23 19.39
N PHE A 176 -9.66 -8.83 18.41
CA PHE A 176 -10.13 -10.07 17.76
C PHE A 176 -9.41 -11.34 18.24
N GLY A 177 -8.49 -11.23 19.18
CA GLY A 177 -7.81 -12.37 19.80
C GLY A 177 -6.40 -12.66 19.27
N ASP A 178 -5.78 -13.72 19.81
CA ASP A 178 -4.36 -14.06 19.65
C ASP A 178 -4.10 -15.09 18.55
N PHE A 179 -4.84 -15.04 17.45
CA PHE A 179 -4.52 -15.89 16.30
C PHE A 179 -3.16 -15.50 15.69
N PRO A 180 -2.43 -16.43 15.05
CA PRO A 180 -1.24 -16.11 14.27
C PRO A 180 -1.52 -15.01 13.25
N LEU A 181 -0.63 -14.03 13.19
CA LEU A 181 -0.74 -12.86 12.30
C LEU A 181 0.55 -12.69 11.51
N ILE A 182 0.42 -12.57 10.19
CA ILE A 182 1.49 -12.15 9.30
C ILE A 182 1.05 -10.87 8.60
N VAL A 183 1.97 -9.92 8.43
CA VAL A 183 1.72 -8.67 7.70
C VAL A 183 2.66 -8.60 6.52
N LEU A 184 2.11 -8.46 5.32
CA LEU A 184 2.89 -8.21 4.11
C LEU A 184 3.08 -6.71 3.89
N ILE A 185 4.33 -6.29 3.68
CA ILE A 185 4.70 -4.91 3.37
C ILE A 185 5.68 -4.86 2.21
N ASN A 186 5.72 -3.73 1.51
CA ASN A 186 6.72 -3.44 0.50
C ASN A 186 6.99 -1.93 0.44
N GLU A 187 7.83 -1.52 -0.49
CA GLU A 187 8.18 -0.11 -0.72
C GLU A 187 7.00 0.84 -0.98
N GLY A 188 5.84 0.30 -1.42
CA GLY A 188 4.60 1.06 -1.58
C GLY A 188 3.76 1.18 -0.31
N SER A 189 4.15 0.50 0.79
CA SER A 189 3.50 0.60 2.10
C SER A 189 3.96 1.89 2.78
N ALA A 190 3.03 2.86 2.97
CA ALA A 190 3.39 4.18 3.47
C ALA A 190 2.42 4.71 4.54
N SER A 191 2.90 5.66 5.39
CA SER A 191 2.06 6.44 6.32
C SER A 191 1.21 5.54 7.26
N ALA A 192 -0.12 5.50 7.10
CA ALA A 192 -1.03 4.67 7.90
C ALA A 192 -0.66 3.17 7.87
N SER A 193 -0.17 2.65 6.74
CA SER A 193 0.35 1.27 6.63
C SER A 193 1.55 1.06 7.55
N GLU A 194 2.41 2.06 7.65
CA GLU A 194 3.61 2.02 8.50
C GLU A 194 3.26 2.15 10.00
N ILE A 195 2.16 2.85 10.31
CA ILE A 195 1.62 2.89 11.67
C ILE A 195 1.15 1.50 12.10
N VAL A 196 0.37 0.82 11.24
CA VAL A 196 -0.14 -0.53 11.52
C VAL A 196 1.01 -1.53 11.63
N SER A 197 1.89 -1.58 10.64
CA SER A 197 3.01 -2.53 10.62
C SER A 197 4.02 -2.26 11.74
N GLY A 198 4.33 -0.99 12.03
CA GLY A 198 5.22 -0.60 13.11
C GLY A 198 4.67 -0.96 14.50
N ALA A 199 3.37 -0.75 14.72
CA ALA A 199 2.74 -1.16 15.97
C ALA A 199 2.74 -2.68 16.15
N ILE A 200 2.39 -3.45 15.10
CA ILE A 200 2.41 -4.92 15.13
C ILE A 200 3.82 -5.44 15.42
N LYS A 201 4.85 -4.84 14.79
CA LYS A 201 6.25 -5.19 14.99
C LYS A 201 6.71 -4.91 16.42
N ASP A 202 6.48 -3.71 16.92
CA ASP A 202 6.94 -3.30 18.26
C ASP A 202 6.33 -4.16 19.37
N TYR A 203 5.05 -4.52 19.26
CA TYR A 203 4.38 -5.44 20.19
C TYR A 203 4.71 -6.92 19.94
N LYS A 204 5.50 -7.24 18.90
CA LYS A 204 5.76 -8.62 18.47
C LYS A 204 4.46 -9.42 18.27
N ARG A 205 3.40 -8.73 17.85
CA ARG A 205 2.05 -9.31 17.70
C ARG A 205 1.94 -10.19 16.45
N GLY A 206 2.79 -9.96 15.46
CA GLY A 206 2.83 -10.69 14.21
C GLY A 206 4.20 -10.61 13.56
N ILE A 207 4.38 -11.35 12.47
CA ILE A 207 5.61 -11.38 11.67
C ILE A 207 5.40 -10.51 10.42
N LEU A 208 6.32 -9.59 10.16
CA LEU A 208 6.33 -8.78 8.95
C LEU A 208 7.16 -9.48 7.87
N ILE A 209 6.59 -9.64 6.67
CA ILE A 209 7.27 -10.29 5.53
C ILE A 209 7.19 -9.37 4.31
N GLY A 210 8.24 -9.37 3.51
CA GLY A 210 8.33 -8.63 2.25
C GLY A 210 9.52 -7.69 2.23
N GLU A 211 9.30 -6.44 1.85
CA GLU A 211 10.35 -5.43 1.71
C GLU A 211 10.14 -4.27 2.66
N LYS A 212 11.19 -3.48 2.84
CA LYS A 212 11.16 -2.26 3.64
C LYS A 212 10.12 -1.27 3.13
N SER A 213 9.34 -0.67 4.05
CA SER A 213 8.31 0.30 3.70
C SER A 213 8.87 1.66 3.25
N PHE A 214 8.01 2.55 2.78
CA PHE A 214 8.37 3.82 2.13
C PHE A 214 9.11 4.82 3.04
N GLY A 215 8.72 4.94 4.30
CA GLY A 215 9.29 5.93 5.24
C GLY A 215 8.56 7.28 5.26
N LYS A 216 7.24 7.31 5.03
CA LYS A 216 6.43 8.54 5.10
C LYS A 216 5.90 8.76 6.53
N GLY A 217 6.76 9.25 7.40
CA GLY A 217 6.42 9.51 8.81
C GLY A 217 6.07 10.98 9.13
N SER A 218 5.64 11.79 8.17
CA SER A 218 5.25 13.19 8.39
C SER A 218 3.76 13.36 8.57
N VAL A 219 3.36 14.14 9.59
CA VAL A 219 1.98 14.64 9.80
C VAL A 219 1.85 15.98 9.12
N GLN A 220 0.84 16.12 8.26
CA GLN A 220 0.57 17.35 7.52
C GLN A 220 -0.81 17.87 7.84
N THR A 221 -0.93 19.19 8.02
CA THR A 221 -2.21 19.88 8.11
C THR A 221 -2.40 20.81 6.92
N LEU A 222 -3.66 21.02 6.54
CA LEU A 222 -4.05 22.00 5.56
C LEU A 222 -4.60 23.23 6.30
N LEU A 223 -3.94 24.35 6.17
CA LEU A 223 -4.40 25.63 6.72
C LEU A 223 -5.09 26.40 5.59
N PRO A 224 -6.42 26.63 5.68
CA PRO A 224 -7.13 27.43 4.68
C PRO A 224 -6.68 28.89 4.77
N LEU A 225 -6.51 29.53 3.64
CA LEU A 225 -6.23 30.97 3.53
C LEU A 225 -7.51 31.75 3.20
N PRO A 226 -7.57 33.07 3.53
CA PRO A 226 -8.76 33.89 3.30
C PRO A 226 -9.18 34.02 1.84
N ASP A 227 -8.28 33.82 0.89
CA ASP A 227 -8.50 33.87 -0.56
C ASP A 227 -9.02 32.56 -1.15
N GLY A 228 -9.25 31.53 -0.31
CA GLY A 228 -9.72 30.21 -0.71
C GLY A 228 -8.59 29.23 -1.03
N ASP A 229 -7.35 29.67 -1.03
CA ASP A 229 -6.18 28.81 -1.12
C ASP A 229 -5.91 28.07 0.20
N GLY A 230 -4.93 27.19 0.23
CA GLY A 230 -4.55 26.46 1.43
C GLY A 230 -3.06 26.15 1.49
N ILE A 231 -2.48 26.32 2.67
CA ILE A 231 -1.09 25.95 2.93
C ILE A 231 -1.05 24.56 3.56
N LYS A 232 -0.34 23.64 2.93
CA LYS A 232 -0.04 22.31 3.48
C LYS A 232 1.27 22.33 4.23
N LEU A 233 1.21 22.26 5.56
CA LEU A 233 2.37 22.31 6.45
C LEU A 233 2.62 20.96 7.10
N THR A 234 3.90 20.55 7.18
CA THR A 234 4.31 19.46 8.06
C THR A 234 4.43 19.99 9.48
N ILE A 235 3.58 19.48 10.38
CA ILE A 235 3.47 19.95 11.77
C ILE A 235 4.08 18.99 12.78
N ALA A 236 4.16 17.69 12.46
CA ALA A 236 4.68 16.67 13.35
C ALA A 236 5.25 15.47 12.58
N LYS A 237 5.87 14.55 13.33
CA LYS A 237 6.33 13.25 12.84
C LYS A 237 5.67 12.12 13.61
N TYR A 238 5.46 10.98 12.93
CA TYR A 238 4.97 9.74 13.54
C TYR A 238 6.10 8.96 14.20
N TYR A 239 5.77 8.37 15.34
CA TYR A 239 6.63 7.45 16.09
C TYR A 239 5.87 6.19 16.44
N THR A 240 6.52 5.04 16.30
CA THR A 240 5.96 3.75 16.69
C THR A 240 5.77 3.65 18.21
N PRO A 241 5.10 2.63 18.75
CA PRO A 241 4.96 2.43 20.19
C PRO A 241 6.30 2.46 20.95
N SER A 242 7.37 1.94 20.38
CA SER A 242 8.70 1.97 20.97
C SER A 242 9.41 3.33 20.87
N GLY A 243 8.81 4.31 20.19
CA GLY A 243 9.38 5.66 20.00
C GLY A 243 10.32 5.79 18.81
N VAL A 244 10.35 4.81 17.90
CA VAL A 244 11.14 4.88 16.67
C VAL A 244 10.44 5.76 15.65
N SER A 245 11.17 6.72 15.07
CA SER A 245 10.64 7.57 14.00
C SER A 245 10.51 6.81 12.70
N ILE A 246 9.32 6.85 12.08
CA ILE A 246 9.05 6.26 10.77
C ILE A 246 9.67 7.13 9.66
N HIS A 247 9.77 8.45 9.87
CA HIS A 247 10.14 9.42 8.84
C HIS A 247 11.55 9.20 8.28
N GLY A 248 11.62 8.96 6.96
CA GLY A 248 12.86 8.69 6.22
C GLY A 248 13.51 7.33 6.50
N LYS A 249 12.93 6.55 7.44
CA LYS A 249 13.47 5.23 7.81
C LYS A 249 12.64 4.07 7.28
N GLY A 250 11.31 4.21 7.32
CA GLY A 250 10.40 3.09 7.03
C GLY A 250 10.39 2.03 8.13
N ILE A 251 9.65 0.96 7.86
CA ILE A 251 9.56 -0.24 8.71
C ILE A 251 10.25 -1.39 7.98
N GLU A 252 11.25 -1.98 8.61
CA GLU A 252 11.93 -3.17 8.09
C GLU A 252 11.05 -4.41 8.32
N PRO A 253 10.93 -5.34 7.35
CA PRO A 253 10.30 -6.64 7.60
C PRO A 253 11.13 -7.47 8.57
N ASP A 254 10.52 -8.50 9.17
CA ASP A 254 11.23 -9.51 9.97
C ASP A 254 11.82 -10.59 9.06
N ILE A 255 11.16 -10.85 7.94
CA ILE A 255 11.64 -11.75 6.88
C ILE A 255 11.67 -10.97 5.57
N LEU A 256 12.90 -10.69 5.11
CA LEU A 256 13.10 -10.03 3.82
C LEU A 256 12.80 -11.00 2.68
N VAL A 257 11.89 -10.62 1.80
CA VAL A 257 11.58 -11.30 0.55
C VAL A 257 11.50 -10.25 -0.53
N GLU A 258 12.57 -10.10 -1.30
CA GLU A 258 12.64 -9.13 -2.38
C GLU A 258 11.82 -9.59 -3.58
N GLU A 259 10.92 -8.74 -4.05
CA GLU A 259 10.17 -8.94 -5.29
C GLU A 259 10.97 -8.34 -6.46
N LYS A 260 11.79 -9.17 -7.11
CA LYS A 260 12.67 -8.73 -8.20
C LYS A 260 11.96 -8.53 -9.55
N ASP A 261 10.74 -9.02 -9.66
CA ASP A 261 9.95 -8.98 -10.89
C ASP A 261 8.64 -8.19 -10.72
N ASP A 262 8.07 -7.75 -11.82
CA ASP A 262 6.80 -7.02 -11.92
C ASP A 262 5.56 -7.82 -11.45
N PHE A 263 5.77 -8.91 -10.69
CA PHE A 263 4.74 -9.86 -10.30
C PHE A 263 3.56 -9.22 -9.56
N LEU A 264 3.82 -8.32 -8.61
CA LEU A 264 2.75 -7.62 -7.89
C LEU A 264 1.89 -6.73 -8.79
N PHE A 265 2.46 -6.22 -9.89
CA PHE A 265 1.71 -5.44 -10.87
C PHE A 265 0.72 -6.29 -11.65
N PHE A 266 1.06 -7.53 -11.93
CA PHE A 266 0.28 -8.39 -12.80
C PHE A 266 -0.55 -9.45 -12.06
N ASN A 267 -0.11 -9.89 -10.89
CA ASN A 267 -0.88 -10.76 -10.02
C ASN A 267 -1.66 -10.00 -8.94
N GLY A 268 -1.60 -8.66 -8.97
CA GLY A 268 -2.40 -7.81 -8.11
C GLY A 268 -3.84 -8.30 -8.14
N PHE A 269 -4.25 -8.77 -7.06
CA PHE A 269 -5.49 -9.32 -6.61
C PHE A 269 -6.73 -8.83 -7.35
N VAL A 270 -6.89 -9.25 -8.59
CA VAL A 270 -8.17 -9.21 -9.26
C VAL A 270 -9.06 -10.26 -8.58
N THR A 271 -9.63 -9.93 -7.44
CA THR A 271 -10.43 -10.85 -6.65
C THR A 271 -11.85 -10.36 -6.49
N ASN A 272 -12.52 -9.95 -7.58
CA ASN A 272 -13.96 -9.69 -7.49
C ASN A 272 -14.71 -9.76 -8.82
N ILE A 273 -14.20 -10.52 -9.75
CA ILE A 273 -14.98 -11.00 -10.89
C ILE A 273 -14.77 -12.51 -10.85
N ASN A 274 -15.71 -13.32 -11.33
CA ASN A 274 -15.60 -14.78 -11.35
C ASN A 274 -14.17 -15.24 -11.63
N GLU A 275 -13.59 -16.07 -10.76
CA GLU A 275 -12.15 -16.41 -10.75
C GLU A 275 -11.58 -16.83 -12.10
N ASP A 276 -12.42 -17.38 -12.99
CA ASP A 276 -12.04 -17.85 -14.32
C ASP A 276 -11.95 -16.71 -15.37
N GLU A 277 -12.91 -15.79 -15.36
CA GLU A 277 -12.97 -14.68 -16.32
C GLU A 277 -11.87 -13.62 -16.11
N THR A 278 -11.41 -13.48 -14.89
CA THR A 278 -10.33 -12.55 -14.52
C THR A 278 -8.94 -13.10 -14.78
N LYS A 279 -8.74 -14.40 -14.69
CA LYS A 279 -7.45 -15.01 -15.04
C LYS A 279 -7.14 -14.85 -16.53
N GLU A 280 -8.14 -15.05 -17.41
CA GLU A 280 -7.99 -14.86 -18.84
C GLU A 280 -7.70 -13.40 -19.20
N ASN A 281 -8.52 -12.47 -18.75
CA ASN A 281 -8.32 -11.02 -19.00
C ASN A 281 -6.97 -10.51 -18.48
N ARG A 282 -6.54 -10.97 -17.32
CA ARG A 282 -5.23 -10.64 -16.76
C ARG A 282 -4.09 -11.17 -17.61
N ASN A 283 -4.17 -12.43 -18.01
CA ASN A 283 -3.14 -13.05 -18.83
C ASN A 283 -3.04 -12.40 -20.22
N GLU A 284 -4.15 -11.94 -20.78
CA GLU A 284 -4.18 -11.15 -22.01
C GLU A 284 -3.53 -9.77 -21.83
N ILE A 285 -3.86 -9.04 -20.77
CA ILE A 285 -3.24 -7.75 -20.46
C ILE A 285 -1.71 -7.89 -20.25
N ILE A 286 -1.27 -8.93 -19.54
CA ILE A 286 0.17 -9.19 -19.36
C ILE A 286 0.84 -9.49 -20.71
N LYS A 287 0.21 -10.27 -21.58
CA LYS A 287 0.70 -10.57 -22.91
C LYS A 287 0.77 -9.33 -23.81
N GLU A 288 -0.26 -8.49 -23.79
CA GLU A 288 -0.28 -7.24 -24.56
C GLU A 288 0.80 -6.26 -24.13
N VAL A 289 1.05 -6.14 -22.82
CA VAL A 289 1.98 -5.15 -22.26
C VAL A 289 3.44 -5.62 -22.29
N LYS A 290 3.69 -6.92 -22.10
CA LYS A 290 5.05 -7.48 -21.93
C LYS A 290 5.48 -8.44 -23.04
N GLY A 291 4.56 -8.86 -23.91
CA GLY A 291 4.81 -9.90 -24.88
C GLY A 291 4.71 -11.31 -24.30
N GLU A 292 4.52 -12.32 -25.17
CA GLU A 292 4.18 -13.70 -24.73
C GLU A 292 5.26 -14.39 -23.90
N GLU A 293 6.53 -14.19 -24.19
CA GLU A 293 7.64 -14.86 -23.49
C GLU A 293 7.82 -14.34 -22.07
N GLU A 294 7.76 -13.01 -21.87
CA GLU A 294 7.91 -12.39 -20.57
C GLU A 294 6.64 -12.62 -19.72
N ALA A 295 5.47 -12.59 -20.36
CA ALA A 295 4.20 -12.94 -19.72
C ALA A 295 4.21 -14.37 -19.14
N LYS A 296 4.72 -15.35 -19.87
CA LYS A 296 4.83 -16.74 -19.37
C LYS A 296 5.72 -16.82 -18.12
N LYS A 297 6.84 -16.09 -18.08
CA LYS A 297 7.73 -16.04 -16.90
C LYS A 297 7.03 -15.41 -15.69
N ILE A 298 6.34 -14.30 -15.89
CA ILE A 298 5.61 -13.58 -14.83
C ILE A 298 4.49 -14.45 -14.28
N ILE A 299 3.68 -15.07 -15.17
CA ILE A 299 2.53 -15.91 -14.77
C ILE A 299 3.00 -17.18 -14.03
N SER A 300 4.18 -17.73 -14.37
CA SER A 300 4.69 -18.96 -13.79
C SER A 300 5.34 -18.80 -12.41
N LYS A 301 5.82 -17.61 -12.05
CA LYS A 301 6.60 -17.41 -10.81
C LYS A 301 5.77 -17.38 -9.52
N GLY A 302 4.49 -17.01 -9.60
CA GLY A 302 3.65 -16.88 -8.41
C GLY A 302 4.00 -15.64 -7.54
N ASP A 303 3.22 -15.37 -6.50
CA ASP A 303 3.46 -14.30 -5.51
C ASP A 303 4.39 -14.84 -4.41
N ILE A 304 5.71 -14.72 -4.61
CA ILE A 304 6.72 -15.29 -3.71
C ILE A 304 6.63 -14.75 -2.28
N GLN A 305 6.18 -13.52 -2.09
CA GLN A 305 5.98 -12.93 -0.75
C GLN A 305 4.77 -13.55 -0.07
N LEU A 306 3.65 -13.73 -0.81
CA LEU A 306 2.47 -14.41 -0.29
C LEU A 306 2.75 -15.90 -0.05
N ASP A 307 3.45 -16.58 -0.95
CA ASP A 307 3.83 -17.97 -0.79
C ASP A 307 4.68 -18.16 0.48
N LYS A 308 5.64 -17.26 0.72
CA LYS A 308 6.43 -17.26 1.96
C LYS A 308 5.57 -16.99 3.19
N ALA A 309 4.61 -16.10 3.10
CA ALA A 309 3.68 -15.84 4.21
C ALA A 309 2.81 -17.06 4.51
N VAL A 310 2.34 -17.77 3.50
CA VAL A 310 1.58 -19.02 3.68
C VAL A 310 2.44 -20.12 4.31
N GLU A 311 3.68 -20.26 3.87
CA GLU A 311 4.65 -21.21 4.46
C GLU A 311 4.86 -20.93 5.97
N GLU A 312 5.15 -19.67 6.31
CA GLU A 312 5.39 -19.28 7.71
C GLU A 312 4.11 -19.39 8.55
N MET A 313 2.93 -19.07 7.98
CA MET A 313 1.66 -19.24 8.66
C MET A 313 1.38 -20.70 8.99
N ASN A 314 1.63 -21.62 8.08
CA ASN A 314 1.47 -23.05 8.33
C ASN A 314 2.37 -23.52 9.50
N LYS A 315 3.64 -23.07 9.54
CA LYS A 315 4.54 -23.37 10.66
C LYS A 315 4.03 -22.82 12.00
N LEU A 316 3.37 -21.67 12.00
CA LEU A 316 2.77 -21.08 13.21
C LEU A 316 1.53 -21.84 13.66
N LEU A 317 0.74 -22.38 12.72
CA LEU A 317 -0.47 -23.15 13.02
C LEU A 317 -0.14 -24.56 13.52
N GLU A 318 0.96 -25.17 13.06
CA GLU A 318 1.43 -26.50 13.52
C GLU A 318 1.97 -26.47 14.96
N LYS A 319 2.44 -25.31 15.44
CA LYS A 319 3.00 -25.13 16.81
C LYS A 319 1.93 -24.89 17.88
N LYS A 320 0.66 -24.71 17.50
CA LYS A 320 -0.48 -24.52 18.39
C LYS A 320 -1.31 -25.80 18.51
#